data_8ba331fac436138fa7d5503679533241
#
_entry.id   8ba331fac436138fa7d5503679533241
#
_cell.length_a   1.000
_cell.length_b   1.000
_cell.length_c   1.000
_cell.angle_alpha   90.00
_cell.angle_beta   90.00
_cell.angle_gamma   90.00
#
_symmetry.space_group_name_H-M   'P 1'
#
loop_
_entity.id
_entity.type
_entity.pdbx_description
1 polymer ?
#
loop_
_entity_poly.entity_id
_entity_poly.type
_entity_poly.pdbx_seq_one_letter_code
_entity_poly.pdbx_strand_id
1 'polypeptide(L)'
;DREVKAGAASAKAGVTVYPMWFVEFLTDKLVPDGSTSTITEGGELTCYFSKKKTGITGDFYIGDDILPAGDFTVSSSEAGIATVKKVVVSSKYNGFKVVGKKLGSSTITVKIGDVSRSIKVTVTEKTVPATGLNVTPQNLTFVEGQTKSFSAAVTPSNSTDNVVWPNSSYLTSKGGGTYTANKLGFDNYVGFELDVKAGSVTKKAGVMVYPMWFVHYSKNKYELVPDGSTYELDKNKKIACYFSKKKSYATHEDRIDRDILSEGDFTVTSSDNSVATVRKSTVGAGGRIYHGFDVSALNVGSSTITVKIGDVSRSFNVTVTEKTVPATGLNVTPQNLTFVEGQTKSFSAAVTPSNSTDNVVWPNSSYLTSNGGGTYTANKLGFDNYVGFDLDVKAGSVTKKAGVMVYPMWFARLNDNKYEFVPNGSTYKLDKNIRMTCYFSKRNFSITDNDIIDKSILPKGDFTVTSSNNSVATVRKETMGGGEWNGFSVFASNAGRSTITVKIGSVSRSFDVLVTK
;
A
#
# COMPACT_ATOMS: atom_id res chain seq x y z
N ASP A 1 -86.84 -10.37 52.82
CA ASP A 1 -87.56 -10.95 53.97
C ASP A 1 -88.32 -12.21 53.52
N ARG A 2 -88.20 -13.30 54.28
CA ARG A 2 -89.02 -14.50 54.09
C ARG A 2 -90.02 -14.57 55.21
N GLU A 3 -91.27 -14.82 54.94
CA GLU A 3 -92.32 -15.05 55.93
C GLU A 3 -92.24 -16.51 56.37
N VAL A 4 -92.12 -16.72 57.68
CA VAL A 4 -92.17 -18.03 58.30
C VAL A 4 -93.49 -18.13 59.03
N LYS A 5 -94.35 -19.14 58.73
CA LYS A 5 -95.66 -19.35 59.30
C LYS A 5 -95.68 -20.61 60.17
N ALA A 6 -96.22 -20.47 61.35
CA ALA A 6 -96.60 -21.58 62.28
C ALA A 6 -98.06 -21.39 62.64
N GLY A 7 -99.00 -22.10 62.00
CA GLY A 7 -100.44 -21.91 62.16
C GLY A 7 -100.91 -20.52 61.71
N ALA A 8 -101.62 -19.77 62.50
CA ALA A 8 -102.05 -18.40 62.22
C ALA A 8 -101.03 -17.30 62.54
N ALA A 9 -99.93 -17.65 63.18
CA ALA A 9 -98.85 -16.71 63.52
C ALA A 9 -97.79 -16.68 62.35
N SER A 10 -97.45 -15.48 61.91
CA SER A 10 -96.35 -15.27 60.96
C SER A 10 -95.31 -14.32 61.55
N ALA A 11 -94.04 -14.61 61.29
CA ALA A 11 -92.91 -13.73 61.63
C ALA A 11 -92.11 -13.52 60.37
N LYS A 12 -91.63 -12.32 60.16
CA LYS A 12 -90.72 -12.01 59.05
C LYS A 12 -89.29 -12.21 59.53
N ALA A 13 -88.53 -13.05 58.82
CA ALA A 13 -87.10 -13.18 59.02
C ALA A 13 -86.38 -12.46 57.90
N GLY A 14 -85.55 -11.50 58.25
CA GLY A 14 -84.70 -10.80 57.27
C GLY A 14 -83.53 -11.69 56.89
N VAL A 15 -83.34 -11.89 55.58
CA VAL A 15 -82.19 -12.61 55.03
C VAL A 15 -81.41 -11.64 54.21
N THR A 16 -80.10 -11.51 54.48
CA THR A 16 -79.15 -10.73 53.63
C THR A 16 -78.24 -11.70 52.97
N VAL A 17 -78.12 -11.57 51.63
CA VAL A 17 -77.21 -12.39 50.85
C VAL A 17 -76.14 -11.47 50.23
N TYR A 18 -74.90 -11.76 50.45
CA TYR A 18 -73.77 -11.03 49.90
C TYR A 18 -73.21 -11.82 48.74
N PRO A 19 -72.83 -11.10 47.59
CA PRO A 19 -72.11 -11.73 46.53
C PRO A 19 -70.68 -12.08 46.91
N MET A 20 -70.08 -13.10 46.29
CA MET A 20 -68.69 -13.49 46.49
C MET A 20 -67.77 -12.57 45.67
N TRP A 21 -67.52 -11.37 46.19
CA TRP A 21 -66.51 -10.45 45.55
C TRP A 21 -65.18 -10.59 46.28
N PHE A 22 -64.06 -10.56 45.50
CA PHE A 22 -62.70 -10.49 46.00
C PHE A 22 -62.12 -9.11 45.82
N VAL A 23 -61.40 -8.65 46.79
CA VAL A 23 -60.76 -7.34 46.83
C VAL A 23 -59.34 -7.52 47.30
N GLU A 24 -58.41 -6.92 46.62
CA GLU A 24 -57.01 -6.89 46.99
C GLU A 24 -56.79 -5.95 48.17
N PHE A 25 -56.15 -6.48 49.25
CA PHE A 25 -55.97 -5.77 50.48
C PHE A 25 -55.27 -4.43 50.42
N LEU A 26 -54.15 -4.37 49.65
CA LEU A 26 -53.31 -3.16 49.63
C LEU A 26 -53.90 -2.03 48.78
N THR A 27 -54.76 -2.35 47.83
CA THR A 27 -55.23 -1.40 46.79
C THR A 27 -56.73 -1.13 46.86
N ASP A 28 -57.46 -1.90 47.68
CA ASP A 28 -58.96 -1.94 47.76
C ASP A 28 -59.63 -2.12 46.37
N LYS A 29 -58.86 -2.69 45.43
CA LYS A 29 -59.33 -2.95 44.06
C LYS A 29 -60.09 -4.27 44.02
N LEU A 30 -61.21 -4.24 43.31
CA LEU A 30 -61.94 -5.46 42.96
C LEU A 30 -61.05 -6.38 42.15
N VAL A 31 -61.03 -7.65 42.46
CA VAL A 31 -60.41 -8.73 41.69
C VAL A 31 -61.56 -9.53 41.07
N PRO A 32 -61.88 -9.23 39.75
CA PRO A 32 -63.00 -9.87 39.10
C PRO A 32 -62.80 -11.37 38.89
N ASP A 33 -63.93 -12.10 38.87
CA ASP A 33 -63.92 -13.52 38.50
C ASP A 33 -63.35 -13.73 37.11
N GLY A 34 -62.45 -14.69 36.94
CA GLY A 34 -61.74 -14.96 35.70
C GLY A 34 -60.65 -13.95 35.34
N SER A 35 -60.42 -12.91 36.18
CA SER A 35 -59.33 -11.94 35.91
C SER A 35 -57.94 -12.52 36.12
N THR A 36 -56.95 -11.81 35.56
CA THR A 36 -55.53 -12.15 35.76
C THR A 36 -54.87 -11.13 36.67
N SER A 37 -54.19 -11.61 37.71
CA SER A 37 -53.32 -10.83 38.58
C SER A 37 -51.87 -11.28 38.37
N THR A 38 -50.93 -10.32 38.34
CA THR A 38 -49.51 -10.61 38.20
C THR A 38 -48.80 -10.36 39.51
N ILE A 39 -48.03 -11.32 39.99
CA ILE A 39 -47.11 -11.20 41.14
C ILE A 39 -45.72 -11.66 40.75
N THR A 40 -44.72 -11.18 41.45
CA THR A 40 -43.34 -11.67 41.23
C THR A 40 -43.08 -12.97 41.99
N GLU A 41 -42.06 -13.71 41.63
CA GLU A 41 -41.56 -14.81 42.45
C GLU A 41 -41.24 -14.33 43.86
N GLY A 42 -41.77 -15.03 44.87
CA GLY A 42 -41.75 -14.59 46.27
C GLY A 42 -42.74 -13.48 46.60
N GLY A 43 -43.43 -12.91 45.64
CA GLY A 43 -44.46 -11.89 45.83
C GLY A 43 -45.80 -12.51 46.37
N GLU A 44 -46.62 -11.66 46.92
CA GLU A 44 -47.88 -12.08 47.60
C GLU A 44 -49.06 -11.29 47.02
N LEU A 45 -50.19 -11.93 46.87
CA LEU A 45 -51.52 -11.31 46.67
C LEU A 45 -52.43 -11.73 47.76
N THR A 46 -52.93 -10.79 48.56
CA THR A 46 -53.90 -11.04 49.65
C THR A 46 -55.23 -10.46 49.23
N CYS A 47 -56.28 -11.30 49.30
CA CYS A 47 -57.63 -10.91 48.90
C CYS A 47 -58.58 -11.17 50.07
N TYR A 48 -59.59 -10.30 50.24
CA TYR A 48 -60.71 -10.41 51.14
C TYR A 48 -62.00 -10.56 50.36
N PHE A 49 -63.04 -10.99 51.09
CA PHE A 49 -64.38 -10.98 50.62
C PHE A 49 -65.03 -9.60 50.86
N SER A 50 -65.77 -9.08 49.95
CA SER A 50 -66.42 -7.75 50.03
C SER A 50 -67.91 -7.82 49.82
N LYS A 51 -68.64 -6.96 50.55
CA LYS A 51 -70.10 -6.74 50.42
C LYS A 51 -70.45 -5.93 49.20
N LYS A 52 -69.49 -5.14 48.65
CA LYS A 52 -69.70 -4.22 47.52
C LYS A 52 -68.66 -4.45 46.43
N LYS A 53 -69.00 -4.02 45.20
CA LYS A 53 -68.17 -4.07 44.05
C LYS A 53 -67.34 -2.78 43.82
N THR A 54 -67.84 -1.66 44.30
CA THR A 54 -67.23 -0.31 44.10
C THR A 54 -67.33 0.50 45.37
N GLY A 55 -66.42 1.46 45.56
CA GLY A 55 -66.35 2.30 46.77
C GLY A 55 -66.06 1.46 48.03
N ILE A 56 -65.09 0.56 47.91
CA ILE A 56 -64.75 -0.41 48.89
C ILE A 56 -63.88 0.26 49.97
N THR A 57 -64.29 0.11 51.24
CA THR A 57 -63.52 0.48 52.43
C THR A 57 -63.60 -0.67 53.43
N GLY A 58 -62.82 -0.63 54.49
CA GLY A 58 -62.79 -1.66 55.50
C GLY A 58 -64.17 -2.07 56.06
N ASP A 59 -65.16 -1.16 56.10
CA ASP A 59 -66.55 -1.42 56.55
C ASP A 59 -67.31 -2.35 55.59
N PHE A 60 -66.86 -2.50 54.36
CA PHE A 60 -67.47 -3.37 53.37
C PHE A 60 -66.82 -4.75 53.26
N TYR A 61 -65.82 -5.04 54.07
CA TYR A 61 -65.28 -6.39 54.13
C TYR A 61 -66.29 -7.30 54.86
N ILE A 62 -66.29 -8.57 54.44
CA ILE A 62 -67.12 -9.58 55.09
C ILE A 62 -66.37 -10.10 56.30
N GLY A 63 -66.93 -9.89 57.49
CA GLY A 63 -66.36 -10.35 58.76
C GLY A 63 -66.39 -11.87 58.91
N ASP A 64 -65.63 -12.38 59.85
CA ASP A 64 -65.58 -13.79 60.22
C ASP A 64 -66.88 -14.27 60.94
N ASP A 65 -67.65 -13.34 61.46
CA ASP A 65 -69.00 -13.54 61.94
C ASP A 65 -70.02 -13.88 60.83
N ILE A 66 -69.80 -13.41 59.62
CA ILE A 66 -70.66 -13.67 58.48
C ILE A 66 -70.10 -14.82 57.59
N LEU A 67 -68.75 -14.89 57.41
CA LEU A 67 -68.11 -15.93 56.67
C LEU A 67 -66.90 -16.50 57.45
N PRO A 68 -67.17 -17.50 58.32
CA PRO A 68 -66.13 -18.21 59.06
C PRO A 68 -65.12 -18.89 58.08
N ALA A 69 -63.87 -19.06 58.55
CA ALA A 69 -62.82 -19.69 57.73
C ALA A 69 -63.15 -21.14 57.33
N GLY A 70 -64.09 -21.79 58.07
CA GLY A 70 -64.59 -23.13 57.73
C GLY A 70 -65.50 -23.18 56.54
N ASP A 71 -66.17 -22.09 56.21
CA ASP A 71 -67.22 -22.03 55.17
C ASP A 71 -66.75 -21.86 53.74
N PHE A 72 -65.47 -21.63 53.52
CA PHE A 72 -64.90 -21.55 52.18
C PHE A 72 -63.64 -22.40 52.01
N THR A 73 -63.33 -22.78 50.81
CA THR A 73 -62.10 -23.47 50.43
C THR A 73 -61.34 -22.67 49.42
N VAL A 74 -60.05 -22.81 49.41
CA VAL A 74 -59.15 -22.22 48.42
C VAL A 74 -58.23 -23.28 47.88
N SER A 75 -58.04 -23.28 46.56
CA SER A 75 -57.17 -24.21 45.88
C SER A 75 -56.40 -23.55 44.76
N SER A 76 -55.25 -24.06 44.47
CA SER A 76 -54.40 -23.66 43.34
C SER A 76 -54.34 -24.81 42.34
N SER A 77 -54.51 -24.54 41.02
CA SER A 77 -54.41 -25.55 40.00
C SER A 77 -52.96 -26.05 39.86
N GLU A 78 -51.98 -25.17 40.13
CA GLU A 78 -50.54 -25.45 40.02
C GLU A 78 -49.82 -24.91 41.30
N ALA A 79 -49.88 -25.68 42.39
CA ALA A 79 -49.27 -25.27 43.65
C ALA A 79 -47.75 -25.10 43.61
N GLY A 80 -47.08 -25.70 42.62
CA GLY A 80 -45.65 -25.49 42.32
C GLY A 80 -45.34 -24.10 41.74
N ILE A 81 -46.35 -23.45 41.11
CA ILE A 81 -46.24 -22.10 40.55
C ILE A 81 -46.70 -21.06 41.58
N ALA A 82 -47.89 -21.24 42.14
CA ALA A 82 -48.43 -20.35 43.13
C ALA A 82 -49.17 -21.15 44.22
N THR A 83 -48.88 -20.93 45.50
CA THR A 83 -49.58 -21.51 46.58
C THR A 83 -50.64 -20.56 47.09
N VAL A 84 -51.77 -21.09 47.61
CA VAL A 84 -52.81 -20.31 48.25
C VAL A 84 -53.12 -20.86 49.62
N LYS A 85 -53.38 -19.98 50.60
CA LYS A 85 -53.83 -20.34 51.93
C LYS A 85 -54.88 -19.38 52.46
N LYS A 86 -55.78 -19.85 53.32
CA LYS A 86 -56.69 -18.99 54.04
C LYS A 86 -55.92 -18.12 55.05
N VAL A 87 -56.34 -16.89 55.17
CA VAL A 87 -55.74 -15.93 56.11
C VAL A 87 -56.85 -15.15 56.84
N VAL A 88 -56.56 -14.77 58.08
CA VAL A 88 -57.37 -13.81 58.87
C VAL A 88 -56.55 -12.54 58.99
N VAL A 89 -57.11 -11.41 58.59
CA VAL A 89 -56.40 -10.14 58.65
C VAL A 89 -57.21 -9.19 59.58
N SER A 90 -56.47 -8.33 60.29
CA SER A 90 -57.03 -7.40 61.26
C SER A 90 -57.97 -8.08 62.29
N SER A 91 -57.71 -9.36 62.57
CA SER A 91 -58.45 -10.20 63.52
C SER A 91 -59.97 -10.24 63.30
N LYS A 92 -60.46 -9.83 62.12
CA LYS A 92 -61.92 -9.71 61.83
C LYS A 92 -62.35 -10.22 60.49
N TYR A 93 -61.42 -10.30 59.52
CA TYR A 93 -61.78 -10.58 58.13
C TYR A 93 -61.08 -11.83 57.59
N ASN A 94 -61.86 -12.77 57.13
CA ASN A 94 -61.32 -13.94 56.44
C ASN A 94 -61.07 -13.63 54.99
N GLY A 95 -60.01 -14.19 54.49
CA GLY A 95 -59.59 -14.03 53.09
C GLY A 95 -58.62 -15.13 52.65
N PHE A 96 -57.93 -14.90 51.62
CA PHE A 96 -56.87 -15.81 51.11
C PHE A 96 -55.66 -15.06 50.68
N LYS A 97 -54.50 -15.70 50.78
CA LYS A 97 -53.22 -15.21 50.41
C LYS A 97 -52.61 -16.16 49.37
N VAL A 98 -52.22 -15.60 48.19
CA VAL A 98 -51.49 -16.29 47.13
C VAL A 98 -50.04 -15.89 47.25
N VAL A 99 -49.14 -16.87 47.15
CA VAL A 99 -47.70 -16.65 47.16
C VAL A 99 -47.09 -17.25 45.84
N GLY A 100 -46.42 -16.44 45.06
CA GLY A 100 -45.70 -16.89 43.88
C GLY A 100 -44.47 -17.73 44.26
N LYS A 101 -44.32 -18.91 43.66
CA LYS A 101 -43.23 -19.84 43.95
C LYS A 101 -42.28 -20.03 42.80
N LYS A 102 -42.80 -20.06 41.58
CA LYS A 102 -42.05 -20.29 40.35
C LYS A 102 -42.73 -19.60 39.17
N LEU A 103 -41.95 -19.21 38.16
CA LEU A 103 -42.48 -18.59 36.94
C LEU A 103 -43.54 -19.46 36.29
N GLY A 104 -44.61 -18.81 35.83
CA GLY A 104 -45.73 -19.47 35.19
C GLY A 104 -47.08 -18.92 35.61
N SER A 105 -48.15 -19.65 35.33
CA SER A 105 -49.52 -19.24 35.70
C SER A 105 -50.22 -20.35 36.44
N SER A 106 -51.00 -20.00 37.47
CA SER A 106 -51.86 -20.87 38.19
C SER A 106 -53.26 -20.24 38.36
N THR A 107 -54.30 -21.06 38.32
CA THR A 107 -55.65 -20.63 38.62
C THR A 107 -55.96 -20.89 40.12
N ILE A 108 -56.28 -19.83 40.82
CA ILE A 108 -56.71 -19.90 42.24
C ILE A 108 -58.23 -19.93 42.23
N THR A 109 -58.78 -20.97 42.79
CA THR A 109 -60.23 -21.17 42.93
C THR A 109 -60.66 -21.06 44.38
N VAL A 110 -61.64 -20.23 44.62
CA VAL A 110 -62.27 -20.06 45.91
C VAL A 110 -63.72 -20.63 45.82
N LYS A 111 -64.10 -21.46 46.75
CA LYS A 111 -65.43 -22.09 46.70
C LYS A 111 -66.16 -21.92 48.08
N ILE A 112 -67.41 -21.53 48.03
CA ILE A 112 -68.37 -21.46 49.19
C ILE A 112 -69.58 -22.29 48.82
N GLY A 113 -69.81 -23.42 49.46
CA GLY A 113 -70.83 -24.35 49.02
C GLY A 113 -70.66 -24.77 47.59
N ASP A 114 -71.64 -24.61 46.76
CA ASP A 114 -71.62 -24.95 45.33
C ASP A 114 -71.14 -23.77 44.40
N VAL A 115 -70.96 -22.57 44.97
CA VAL A 115 -70.50 -21.39 44.23
C VAL A 115 -68.99 -21.33 44.25
N SER A 116 -68.41 -21.17 43.07
CA SER A 116 -66.98 -20.97 42.93
C SER A 116 -66.65 -19.73 42.07
N ARG A 117 -65.51 -19.09 42.36
CA ARG A 117 -64.93 -18.03 41.61
C ARG A 117 -63.41 -18.28 41.48
N SER A 118 -62.81 -17.85 40.37
CA SER A 118 -61.42 -18.07 40.11
C SER A 118 -60.69 -16.82 39.69
N ILE A 119 -59.39 -16.75 39.94
CA ILE A 119 -58.48 -15.76 39.41
C ILE A 119 -57.28 -16.49 38.86
N LYS A 120 -56.79 -16.02 37.72
CA LYS A 120 -55.50 -16.46 37.14
C LYS A 120 -54.40 -15.65 37.78
N VAL A 121 -53.40 -16.28 38.37
CA VAL A 121 -52.22 -15.62 38.92
C VAL A 121 -51.04 -15.98 38.05
N THR A 122 -50.39 -14.97 37.46
CA THR A 122 -49.17 -15.12 36.70
C THR A 122 -47.98 -14.69 37.58
N VAL A 123 -47.03 -15.59 37.77
CA VAL A 123 -45.80 -15.32 38.50
C VAL A 123 -44.72 -14.96 37.53
N THR A 124 -44.15 -13.77 37.64
CA THR A 124 -43.08 -13.23 36.81
C THR A 124 -41.76 -13.17 37.57
N GLU A 125 -40.66 -13.03 36.89
CA GLU A 125 -39.36 -12.77 37.50
C GLU A 125 -39.41 -11.52 38.39
N LYS A 126 -38.71 -11.59 39.52
CA LYS A 126 -38.47 -10.40 40.33
C LYS A 126 -37.39 -9.55 39.64
N THR A 127 -37.77 -8.42 39.08
CA THR A 127 -36.82 -7.48 38.51
C THR A 127 -35.97 -6.84 39.59
N VAL A 128 -34.66 -6.87 39.40
CA VAL A 128 -33.68 -6.16 40.21
C VAL A 128 -33.03 -5.12 39.29
N PRO A 129 -33.48 -3.87 39.36
CA PRO A 129 -32.94 -2.84 38.46
C PRO A 129 -31.49 -2.54 38.78
N ALA A 130 -30.75 -2.17 37.74
CA ALA A 130 -29.41 -1.66 37.89
C ALA A 130 -29.41 -0.30 38.61
N THR A 131 -28.54 -0.15 39.59
CA THR A 131 -28.29 1.11 40.31
C THR A 131 -26.92 1.70 39.97
N GLY A 132 -26.05 0.91 39.31
CA GLY A 132 -24.74 1.33 38.86
C GLY A 132 -24.25 0.51 37.69
N LEU A 133 -23.38 1.13 36.88
CA LEU A 133 -22.71 0.51 35.73
C LEU A 133 -21.26 0.99 35.68
N ASN A 134 -20.32 0.05 35.65
CA ASN A 134 -18.91 0.33 35.48
C ASN A 134 -18.45 -0.24 34.13
N VAL A 135 -17.72 0.56 33.31
CA VAL A 135 -17.18 0.15 32.04
C VAL A 135 -15.65 0.21 32.08
N THR A 136 -15.01 -0.87 31.68
CA THR A 136 -13.54 -1.01 31.74
C THR A 136 -13.00 -1.58 30.43
N PRO A 137 -11.95 -1.00 29.83
CA PRO A 137 -11.35 0.27 30.24
C PRO A 137 -12.32 1.45 29.99
N GLN A 138 -12.09 2.58 30.64
CA GLN A 138 -12.96 3.75 30.44
C GLN A 138 -12.77 4.39 29.05
N ASN A 139 -11.58 4.23 28.46
CA ASN A 139 -11.26 4.74 27.14
C ASN A 139 -10.53 3.67 26.32
N LEU A 140 -10.87 3.54 25.04
CA LEU A 140 -10.14 2.71 24.08
C LEU A 140 -9.70 3.54 22.88
N THR A 141 -8.45 3.31 22.46
CA THR A 141 -7.91 3.87 21.24
C THR A 141 -7.68 2.77 20.23
N PHE A 142 -8.17 2.98 19.01
CA PHE A 142 -8.08 2.08 17.88
C PHE A 142 -7.25 2.69 16.75
N VAL A 143 -6.67 1.86 15.92
CA VAL A 143 -6.36 2.15 14.53
C VAL A 143 -7.40 1.47 13.64
N GLU A 144 -7.77 2.03 12.51
CA GLU A 144 -8.68 1.42 11.54
C GLU A 144 -8.41 -0.09 11.38
N GLY A 145 -9.46 -0.89 11.41
CA GLY A 145 -9.39 -2.35 11.31
C GLY A 145 -9.12 -3.09 12.61
N GLN A 146 -8.63 -2.45 13.69
CA GLN A 146 -8.40 -3.11 14.97
C GLN A 146 -9.71 -3.51 15.64
N THR A 147 -9.67 -4.66 16.33
CA THR A 147 -10.75 -5.14 17.21
C THR A 147 -10.31 -5.08 18.64
N LYS A 148 -11.09 -4.38 19.50
CA LYS A 148 -10.86 -4.28 20.95
C LYS A 148 -12.18 -4.38 21.70
N SER A 149 -12.10 -4.64 23.02
CA SER A 149 -13.27 -4.91 23.85
C SER A 149 -13.32 -4.03 25.09
N PHE A 150 -14.48 -3.53 25.37
CA PHE A 150 -14.87 -3.07 26.71
C PHE A 150 -15.48 -4.23 27.47
N SER A 151 -15.39 -4.20 28.77
CA SER A 151 -16.19 -5.00 29.70
C SER A 151 -17.08 -4.11 30.53
N ALA A 152 -18.21 -4.63 30.98
CA ALA A 152 -19.12 -3.90 31.86
C ALA A 152 -19.53 -4.74 33.07
N ALA A 153 -19.61 -4.09 34.24
CA ALA A 153 -20.10 -4.68 35.47
C ALA A 153 -21.29 -3.85 36.01
N VAL A 154 -22.40 -4.52 36.25
CA VAL A 154 -23.64 -3.92 36.74
C VAL A 154 -23.71 -4.05 38.25
N THR A 155 -24.26 -3.05 38.93
CA THR A 155 -24.50 -3.05 40.38
C THR A 155 -26.01 -2.92 40.63
N PRO A 156 -26.64 -3.75 41.45
CA PRO A 156 -26.05 -4.92 42.12
C PRO A 156 -25.75 -6.06 41.14
N SER A 157 -24.88 -7.00 41.49
CA SER A 157 -24.45 -8.09 40.60
C SER A 157 -25.55 -9.06 40.18
N ASN A 158 -26.65 -9.08 40.93
CA ASN A 158 -27.87 -9.84 40.63
C ASN A 158 -28.92 -9.00 39.87
N SER A 159 -28.54 -7.87 39.32
CA SER A 159 -29.45 -7.08 38.48
C SER A 159 -29.96 -7.89 37.28
N THR A 160 -31.23 -7.71 36.98
CA THR A 160 -31.90 -8.31 35.83
C THR A 160 -31.77 -7.45 34.57
N ASP A 161 -31.18 -6.27 34.67
CA ASP A 161 -30.97 -5.39 33.53
C ASP A 161 -29.76 -5.85 32.73
N ASN A 162 -29.96 -6.04 31.44
CA ASN A 162 -28.89 -6.37 30.49
C ASN A 162 -28.07 -5.14 30.10
N VAL A 163 -26.77 -5.35 29.92
CA VAL A 163 -25.90 -4.31 29.33
C VAL A 163 -26.19 -4.16 27.85
N VAL A 164 -26.52 -2.94 27.44
CA VAL A 164 -26.79 -2.57 26.05
C VAL A 164 -25.62 -1.75 25.55
N TRP A 165 -24.92 -2.29 24.54
CA TRP A 165 -23.81 -1.67 23.88
C TRP A 165 -24.31 -0.91 22.64
N PRO A 166 -24.05 0.40 22.52
CA PRO A 166 -24.58 1.19 21.41
C PRO A 166 -23.88 0.90 20.08
N ASN A 167 -24.58 1.16 18.98
CA ASN A 167 -24.00 1.19 17.64
C ASN A 167 -23.29 2.51 17.38
N SER A 168 -22.31 2.50 16.47
CA SER A 168 -21.59 3.68 16.03
C SER A 168 -21.30 3.56 14.51
N SER A 169 -21.27 4.68 13.80
CA SER A 169 -20.85 4.71 12.40
C SER A 169 -19.37 4.40 12.21
N TYR A 170 -18.56 4.60 13.25
CA TYR A 170 -17.11 4.41 13.22
C TYR A 170 -16.65 3.04 13.74
N LEU A 171 -17.58 2.28 14.34
CA LEU A 171 -17.31 0.96 14.92
C LEU A 171 -18.36 -0.05 14.46
N THR A 172 -17.91 -1.24 14.09
CA THR A 172 -18.76 -2.41 13.88
C THR A 172 -18.81 -3.22 15.17
N SER A 173 -19.99 -3.34 15.78
CA SER A 173 -20.20 -4.17 16.99
C SER A 173 -20.09 -5.65 16.64
N LYS A 174 -19.35 -6.39 17.46
CA LYS A 174 -19.24 -7.86 17.44
C LYS A 174 -20.00 -8.50 18.62
N GLY A 175 -20.71 -7.67 19.41
CA GLY A 175 -21.40 -8.10 20.62
C GLY A 175 -20.54 -8.06 21.87
N GLY A 176 -21.20 -8.03 23.06
CA GLY A 176 -20.51 -8.11 24.36
C GLY A 176 -19.51 -6.99 24.65
N GLY A 177 -19.66 -5.81 24.04
CA GLY A 177 -18.71 -4.70 24.20
C GLY A 177 -17.48 -4.78 23.27
N THR A 178 -17.44 -5.76 22.37
CA THR A 178 -16.37 -5.92 21.39
C THR A 178 -16.70 -5.15 20.11
N TYR A 179 -15.74 -4.36 19.64
CA TYR A 179 -15.89 -3.52 18.46
C TYR A 179 -14.69 -3.64 17.53
N THR A 180 -14.94 -3.59 16.23
CA THR A 180 -13.92 -3.40 15.19
C THR A 180 -14.02 -1.98 14.65
N ALA A 181 -12.89 -1.25 14.61
CA ALA A 181 -12.85 0.09 14.03
C ALA A 181 -13.00 0.05 12.51
N ASN A 182 -13.95 0.81 12.00
CA ASN A 182 -14.23 0.90 10.57
C ASN A 182 -13.14 1.72 9.85
N LYS A 183 -13.01 1.55 8.53
CA LYS A 183 -12.22 2.44 7.68
C LYS A 183 -12.84 3.84 7.73
N LEU A 184 -12.04 4.85 8.07
CA LEU A 184 -12.48 6.25 8.06
C LEU A 184 -12.45 6.77 6.62
N GLY A 185 -13.52 7.43 6.21
CA GLY A 185 -13.63 8.04 4.87
C GLY A 185 -12.95 9.42 4.75
N PHE A 186 -12.19 9.84 5.75
CA PHE A 186 -11.57 11.15 5.85
C PHE A 186 -10.17 11.07 6.49
N ASP A 187 -9.42 12.15 6.36
CA ASP A 187 -7.99 12.23 6.67
C ASP A 187 -7.66 12.58 8.13
N ASN A 188 -8.61 12.45 9.06
CA ASN A 188 -8.39 12.84 10.44
C ASN A 188 -8.83 11.73 11.40
N TYR A 189 -8.34 11.76 12.62
CA TYR A 189 -8.85 10.87 13.67
C TYR A 189 -10.25 11.33 14.11
N VAL A 190 -11.00 10.42 14.71
CA VAL A 190 -12.29 10.70 15.33
C VAL A 190 -12.28 10.29 16.78
N GLY A 191 -12.78 11.20 17.64
CA GLY A 191 -13.00 10.95 19.06
C GLY A 191 -14.48 11.11 19.39
N PHE A 192 -15.06 10.17 20.13
CA PHE A 192 -16.48 10.19 20.55
C PHE A 192 -16.69 9.34 21.80
N GLU A 193 -17.90 9.39 22.33
CA GLU A 193 -18.29 8.59 23.50
C GLU A 193 -19.38 7.60 23.11
N LEU A 194 -19.33 6.42 23.70
CA LEU A 194 -20.36 5.40 23.66
C LEU A 194 -21.20 5.50 24.93
N ASP A 195 -22.52 5.66 24.82
CA ASP A 195 -23.47 5.63 25.94
C ASP A 195 -23.87 4.17 26.20
N VAL A 196 -23.12 3.49 27.05
CA VAL A 196 -23.42 2.12 27.51
C VAL A 196 -24.51 2.15 28.55
N LYS A 197 -25.54 1.30 28.45
CA LYS A 197 -26.71 1.32 29.31
C LYS A 197 -26.95 -0.02 29.98
N ALA A 198 -27.51 0.04 31.22
CA ALA A 198 -28.13 -1.09 31.91
C ALA A 198 -29.40 -0.55 32.58
N GLY A 199 -30.59 -0.94 32.10
CA GLY A 199 -31.84 -0.34 32.51
C GLY A 199 -31.85 1.18 32.32
N SER A 200 -32.05 1.91 33.42
CA SER A 200 -32.02 3.38 33.43
C SER A 200 -30.61 3.98 33.59
N VAL A 201 -29.61 3.16 33.94
CA VAL A 201 -28.25 3.63 34.21
C VAL A 201 -27.49 3.75 32.87
N THR A 202 -26.82 4.89 32.68
CA THR A 202 -25.97 5.13 31.52
C THR A 202 -24.54 5.44 31.97
N LYS A 203 -23.54 4.85 31.32
CA LYS A 203 -22.11 5.13 31.51
C LYS A 203 -21.46 5.43 30.19
N LYS A 204 -20.71 6.53 30.14
CA LYS A 204 -19.94 6.92 28.97
C LYS A 204 -18.61 6.18 28.89
N ALA A 205 -18.26 5.70 27.71
CA ALA A 205 -16.97 5.10 27.39
C ALA A 205 -16.33 5.85 26.22
N GLY A 206 -15.13 6.40 26.42
CA GLY A 206 -14.42 7.18 25.41
C GLY A 206 -13.81 6.31 24.33
N VAL A 207 -13.92 6.75 23.10
CA VAL A 207 -13.34 6.09 21.93
C VAL A 207 -12.52 7.09 21.11
N MET A 208 -11.33 6.65 20.67
CA MET A 208 -10.51 7.34 19.70
C MET A 208 -10.19 6.36 18.56
N VAL A 209 -10.40 6.75 17.31
CA VAL A 209 -10.02 5.96 16.14
C VAL A 209 -9.06 6.77 15.27
N TYR A 210 -7.87 6.23 15.02
CA TYR A 210 -6.87 6.80 14.11
C TYR A 210 -6.98 6.13 12.74
N PRO A 211 -6.87 6.91 11.64
CA PRO A 211 -6.65 6.33 10.32
C PRO A 211 -5.33 5.57 10.25
N MET A 212 -5.23 4.61 9.34
CA MET A 212 -4.01 3.84 9.11
C MET A 212 -3.04 4.63 8.20
N TRP A 213 -2.39 5.66 8.75
CA TRP A 213 -1.36 6.43 8.07
C TRP A 213 0.01 5.81 8.25
N PHE A 214 0.83 5.85 7.20
CA PHE A 214 2.24 5.51 7.27
C PHE A 214 3.08 6.74 7.01
N VAL A 215 4.17 6.87 7.76
CA VAL A 215 5.20 7.87 7.55
C VAL A 215 6.55 7.19 7.47
N HIS A 216 7.43 7.66 6.62
CA HIS A 216 8.82 7.25 6.62
C HIS A 216 9.73 8.41 7.06
N TYR A 217 10.87 8.07 7.67
CA TYR A 217 11.85 9.06 8.10
C TYR A 217 12.88 9.27 7.00
N SER A 218 12.96 10.49 6.47
CA SER A 218 13.88 10.89 5.41
C SER A 218 14.35 12.32 5.63
N LYS A 219 15.63 12.58 5.40
CA LYS A 219 16.23 13.94 5.48
C LYS A 219 15.82 14.71 6.75
N ASN A 220 15.88 14.04 7.91
CA ASN A 220 15.54 14.58 9.23
C ASN A 220 14.07 14.99 9.43
N LYS A 221 13.14 14.46 8.64
CA LYS A 221 11.68 14.66 8.79
C LYS A 221 10.90 13.39 8.52
N TYR A 222 9.67 13.35 9.03
CA TYR A 222 8.70 12.32 8.69
C TYR A 222 7.87 12.77 7.50
N GLU A 223 7.84 11.96 6.47
CA GLU A 223 7.07 12.18 5.25
C GLU A 223 5.96 11.13 5.15
N LEU A 224 4.75 11.57 4.79
CA LEU A 224 3.61 10.67 4.58
C LEU A 224 3.90 9.70 3.43
N VAL A 225 3.45 8.47 3.58
CA VAL A 225 3.35 7.45 2.53
C VAL A 225 1.87 7.34 2.13
N PRO A 226 1.40 8.06 1.10
CA PRO A 226 0.01 8.03 0.70
C PRO A 226 -0.42 6.66 0.17
N ASP A 227 -1.68 6.27 0.42
CA ASP A 227 -2.29 5.09 -0.18
C ASP A 227 -2.28 5.20 -1.71
N GLY A 228 -1.82 4.16 -2.41
CA GLY A 228 -1.67 4.13 -3.86
C GLY A 228 -0.46 4.89 -4.43
N SER A 229 0.38 5.54 -3.60
CA SER A 229 1.57 6.27 -4.05
C SER A 229 2.67 5.35 -4.60
N THR A 230 3.63 5.93 -5.33
CA THR A 230 4.82 5.22 -5.82
C THR A 230 6.07 5.83 -5.21
N TYR A 231 6.95 4.98 -4.68
CA TYR A 231 8.27 5.34 -4.17
C TYR A 231 9.36 4.75 -5.06
N GLU A 232 10.29 5.60 -5.46
CA GLU A 232 11.50 5.14 -6.15
C GLU A 232 12.60 4.89 -5.12
N LEU A 233 13.19 3.71 -5.17
CA LEU A 233 14.30 3.31 -4.32
C LEU A 233 15.45 2.79 -5.19
N ASP A 234 16.65 3.28 -4.93
CA ASP A 234 17.85 2.65 -5.48
C ASP A 234 17.97 1.21 -4.97
N LYS A 235 18.45 0.32 -5.79
CA LYS A 235 18.81 -1.05 -5.41
C LYS A 235 19.67 -1.07 -4.15
N ASN A 236 19.40 -2.01 -3.24
CA ASN A 236 20.03 -2.16 -1.93
C ASN A 236 19.73 -1.02 -0.92
N LYS A 237 18.77 -0.13 -1.22
CA LYS A 237 18.27 0.84 -0.24
C LYS A 237 17.11 0.26 0.55
N LYS A 238 16.90 0.88 1.72
CA LYS A 238 15.85 0.50 2.66
C LYS A 238 15.13 1.75 3.14
N ILE A 239 13.82 1.66 3.28
CA ILE A 239 13.01 2.63 4.00
C ILE A 239 12.34 1.97 5.19
N ALA A 240 12.26 2.72 6.30
CA ALA A 240 11.52 2.33 7.49
C ALA A 240 10.22 3.14 7.56
N CYS A 241 9.09 2.46 7.64
CA CYS A 241 7.77 3.03 7.72
C CYS A 241 7.16 2.82 9.10
N TYR A 242 6.48 3.83 9.63
CA TYR A 242 5.83 3.81 10.94
C TYR A 242 4.39 4.24 10.81
N PHE A 243 3.53 3.70 11.67
CA PHE A 243 2.16 4.17 11.80
C PHE A 243 2.13 5.55 12.45
N SER A 244 1.27 6.45 11.95
CA SER A 244 1.20 7.85 12.40
C SER A 244 -0.23 8.25 12.78
N LYS A 245 -0.34 9.08 13.82
CA LYS A 245 -1.59 9.73 14.25
C LYS A 245 -1.98 10.89 13.33
N LYS A 246 -1.02 11.43 12.58
CA LYS A 246 -1.21 12.60 11.70
C LYS A 246 -0.79 12.30 10.27
N LYS A 247 -1.49 12.92 9.32
CA LYS A 247 -1.20 12.86 7.90
C LYS A 247 -0.05 13.79 7.49
N SER A 248 0.06 14.96 8.12
CA SER A 248 1.03 15.99 7.75
C SER A 248 1.76 16.55 8.98
N TYR A 249 2.97 17.04 8.76
CA TYR A 249 3.83 17.59 9.82
C TYR A 249 4.03 16.63 11.00
N ALA A 250 4.07 15.33 10.70
CA ALA A 250 4.26 14.31 11.73
C ALA A 250 5.65 14.46 12.38
N THR A 251 5.68 14.33 13.70
CA THR A 251 6.89 14.27 14.50
C THR A 251 7.08 12.85 15.03
N HIS A 252 8.17 12.61 15.75
CA HIS A 252 8.37 11.29 16.37
C HIS A 252 7.30 10.96 17.42
N GLU A 253 6.67 11.97 18.05
CA GLU A 253 5.59 11.81 19.04
C GLU A 253 4.24 11.47 18.40
N ASP A 254 4.07 11.80 17.12
CA ASP A 254 2.87 11.47 16.38
C ASP A 254 2.84 10.02 15.88
N ARG A 255 3.89 9.25 16.09
CA ARG A 255 3.87 7.82 15.79
C ARG A 255 2.92 7.10 16.75
N ILE A 256 2.29 6.03 16.27
CA ILE A 256 1.42 5.19 17.07
C ILE A 256 2.30 4.22 17.85
N ASP A 257 2.25 4.28 19.19
CA ASP A 257 3.02 3.40 20.04
C ASP A 257 2.44 1.97 20.14
N ARG A 258 3.21 1.05 20.69
CA ARG A 258 2.84 -0.36 20.81
C ARG A 258 1.60 -0.62 21.67
N ASP A 259 1.28 0.28 22.59
CA ASP A 259 0.13 0.12 23.51
C ASP A 259 -1.19 0.36 22.75
N ILE A 260 -1.12 1.10 21.64
CA ILE A 260 -2.25 1.31 20.72
C ILE A 260 -2.28 0.26 19.62
N LEU A 261 -1.12 -0.01 18.96
CA LEU A 261 -0.98 -0.95 17.85
C LEU A 261 0.18 -1.91 18.11
N SER A 262 -0.13 -3.15 18.46
CA SER A 262 0.86 -4.19 18.68
C SER A 262 1.38 -4.79 17.36
N GLU A 263 2.52 -5.49 17.41
CA GLU A 263 3.08 -6.15 16.22
C GLU A 263 2.14 -7.23 15.64
N GLY A 264 1.30 -7.84 16.49
CA GLY A 264 0.32 -8.85 16.10
C GLY A 264 -0.89 -8.28 15.34
N ASP A 265 -1.17 -6.99 15.51
CA ASP A 265 -2.39 -6.35 14.99
C ASP A 265 -2.36 -6.13 13.48
N PHE A 266 -1.20 -6.16 12.82
CA PHE A 266 -1.09 -5.89 11.41
C PHE A 266 -0.25 -6.92 10.66
N THR A 267 -0.48 -7.01 9.36
CA THR A 267 0.37 -7.75 8.41
C THR A 267 0.93 -6.82 7.37
N VAL A 268 2.11 -7.13 6.84
CA VAL A 268 2.72 -6.43 5.72
C VAL A 268 3.21 -7.45 4.71
N THR A 269 2.91 -7.23 3.45
CA THR A 269 3.26 -8.13 2.34
C THR A 269 3.79 -7.34 1.15
N SER A 270 4.62 -7.99 0.36
CA SER A 270 5.11 -7.52 -0.93
C SER A 270 4.51 -8.40 -2.02
N SER A 271 4.04 -7.80 -3.11
CA SER A 271 3.53 -8.56 -4.26
C SER A 271 4.63 -9.29 -5.02
N ASP A 272 5.87 -8.80 -4.94
CA ASP A 272 7.06 -9.43 -5.52
C ASP A 272 8.26 -9.29 -4.59
N ASN A 273 8.55 -10.36 -3.85
CA ASN A 273 9.69 -10.43 -2.93
C ASN A 273 11.05 -10.49 -3.64
N SER A 274 11.09 -10.76 -4.94
CA SER A 274 12.33 -10.70 -5.71
C SER A 274 12.75 -9.26 -6.00
N VAL A 275 11.79 -8.33 -6.07
CA VAL A 275 11.99 -6.88 -6.29
C VAL A 275 12.17 -6.15 -4.96
N ALA A 276 11.25 -6.31 -4.03
CA ALA A 276 11.30 -5.67 -2.72
C ALA A 276 10.77 -6.59 -1.63
N THR A 277 11.50 -6.72 -0.53
CA THR A 277 11.05 -7.48 0.65
C THR A 277 10.56 -6.56 1.75
N VAL A 278 9.68 -7.09 2.59
CA VAL A 278 9.14 -6.39 3.74
C VAL A 278 9.36 -7.17 5.03
N ARG A 279 9.59 -6.44 6.12
CA ARG A 279 9.76 -7.01 7.45
C ARG A 279 9.15 -6.08 8.48
N LYS A 280 8.38 -6.62 9.43
CA LYS A 280 7.98 -5.86 10.62
C LYS A 280 9.21 -5.39 11.38
N SER A 281 9.17 -4.17 11.89
CA SER A 281 10.27 -3.56 12.62
C SER A 281 9.78 -2.82 13.85
N THR A 282 10.68 -2.70 14.82
CA THR A 282 10.42 -2.05 16.09
C THR A 282 11.50 -1.02 16.37
N VAL A 283 11.10 0.17 16.75
CA VAL A 283 12.02 1.25 17.09
C VAL A 283 11.66 1.84 18.46
N GLY A 284 12.68 2.02 19.30
CA GLY A 284 12.56 2.75 20.56
C GLY A 284 12.97 4.22 20.39
N ALA A 285 12.17 5.16 20.88
CA ALA A 285 12.53 6.56 20.96
C ALA A 285 11.79 7.26 22.10
N GLY A 286 12.49 8.08 22.90
CA GLY A 286 11.89 8.84 24.00
C GLY A 286 11.21 7.96 25.06
N GLY A 287 11.74 6.76 25.36
CA GLY A 287 11.17 5.81 26.31
C GLY A 287 9.92 5.05 25.81
N ARG A 288 9.51 5.27 24.56
CA ARG A 288 8.38 4.57 23.92
C ARG A 288 8.87 3.62 22.84
N ILE A 289 8.06 2.59 22.57
CA ILE A 289 8.30 1.61 21.51
C ILE A 289 7.20 1.78 20.45
N TYR A 290 7.64 1.80 19.20
CA TYR A 290 6.78 1.97 18.04
C TYR A 290 6.95 0.79 17.11
N HIS A 291 5.86 0.22 16.64
CA HIS A 291 5.87 -0.80 15.60
C HIS A 291 5.71 -0.17 14.22
N GLY A 292 6.35 -0.77 13.26
CA GLY A 292 6.33 -0.37 11.87
C GLY A 292 6.79 -1.50 10.98
N PHE A 293 7.30 -1.15 9.82
CA PHE A 293 7.87 -2.11 8.88
C PHE A 293 8.97 -1.47 8.03
N ASP A 294 9.88 -2.31 7.62
CA ASP A 294 10.96 -1.96 6.71
C ASP A 294 10.67 -2.51 5.33
N VAL A 295 10.96 -1.74 4.30
CA VAL A 295 10.95 -2.18 2.91
C VAL A 295 12.38 -2.14 2.38
N SER A 296 12.90 -3.25 1.88
CA SER A 296 14.25 -3.39 1.34
C SER A 296 14.18 -3.64 -0.17
N ALA A 297 14.79 -2.76 -0.95
CA ALA A 297 14.92 -2.85 -2.39
C ALA A 297 15.99 -3.87 -2.79
N LEU A 298 15.67 -4.89 -3.58
CA LEU A 298 16.56 -5.98 -3.96
C LEU A 298 16.98 -5.92 -5.43
N ASN A 299 16.03 -6.03 -6.35
CA ASN A 299 16.29 -6.02 -7.79
C ASN A 299 15.42 -4.99 -8.50
N VAL A 300 15.89 -4.51 -9.64
CA VAL A 300 15.15 -3.58 -10.51
C VAL A 300 13.79 -4.15 -10.88
N GLY A 301 12.76 -3.34 -10.75
CA GLY A 301 11.37 -3.71 -11.01
C GLY A 301 10.40 -2.93 -10.14
N SER A 302 9.15 -3.38 -10.09
CA SER A 302 8.12 -2.76 -9.27
C SER A 302 7.42 -3.81 -8.40
N SER A 303 7.13 -3.44 -7.16
CA SER A 303 6.37 -4.27 -6.23
C SER A 303 5.37 -3.42 -5.44
N THR A 304 4.19 -3.97 -5.18
CA THR A 304 3.17 -3.34 -4.33
C THR A 304 3.32 -3.84 -2.89
N ILE A 305 3.51 -2.90 -1.98
CA ILE A 305 3.56 -3.17 -0.54
C ILE A 305 2.16 -2.95 0.03
N THR A 306 1.60 -3.99 0.64
CA THR A 306 0.26 -3.95 1.25
C THR A 306 0.37 -4.17 2.75
N VAL A 307 -0.22 -3.26 3.52
CA VAL A 307 -0.37 -3.35 4.97
C VAL A 307 -1.84 -3.55 5.30
N LYS A 308 -2.13 -4.51 6.20
CA LYS A 308 -3.51 -4.88 6.56
C LYS A 308 -3.66 -4.96 8.07
N ILE A 309 -4.76 -4.37 8.59
CA ILE A 309 -5.23 -4.49 9.97
C ILE A 309 -6.69 -4.97 9.89
N GLY A 310 -6.99 -6.18 10.39
CA GLY A 310 -8.31 -6.78 10.23
C GLY A 310 -8.71 -6.81 8.74
N ASP A 311 -9.83 -6.17 8.38
CA ASP A 311 -10.32 -6.10 7.00
C ASP A 311 -9.91 -4.81 6.27
N VAL A 312 -9.26 -3.87 6.97
CA VAL A 312 -8.77 -2.61 6.38
C VAL A 312 -7.38 -2.82 5.80
N SER A 313 -7.16 -2.40 4.56
CA SER A 313 -5.85 -2.44 3.90
C SER A 313 -5.52 -1.11 3.23
N ARG A 314 -4.22 -0.81 3.18
CA ARG A 314 -3.63 0.28 2.41
C ARG A 314 -2.38 -0.22 1.71
N SER A 315 -2.06 0.33 0.55
CA SER A 315 -0.93 -0.11 -0.25
C SER A 315 -0.20 1.06 -0.90
N PHE A 316 1.06 0.85 -1.23
CA PHE A 316 1.85 1.76 -2.05
C PHE A 316 2.80 0.94 -2.93
N ASN A 317 3.23 1.54 -4.04
CA ASN A 317 4.14 0.90 -4.97
C ASN A 317 5.59 1.29 -4.65
N VAL A 318 6.49 0.35 -4.82
CA VAL A 318 7.94 0.57 -4.77
C VAL A 318 8.50 0.21 -6.14
N THR A 319 9.12 1.18 -6.80
CA THR A 319 9.90 0.98 -8.02
C THR A 319 11.37 1.00 -7.65
N VAL A 320 12.04 -0.13 -7.84
CA VAL A 320 13.47 -0.27 -7.59
C VAL A 320 14.23 0.05 -8.87
N THR A 321 15.18 0.97 -8.79
CA THR A 321 16.04 1.39 -9.89
C THR A 321 17.49 1.08 -9.59
N GLU A 322 18.33 0.94 -10.61
CA GLU A 322 19.79 0.91 -10.38
C GLU A 322 20.21 2.28 -9.84
N LYS A 323 21.13 2.25 -8.88
CA LYS A 323 21.70 3.50 -8.36
C LYS A 323 22.44 4.22 -9.50
N THR A 324 21.94 5.36 -9.93
CA THR A 324 22.63 6.19 -10.90
C THR A 324 23.88 6.82 -10.29
N VAL A 325 25.02 6.61 -10.92
CA VAL A 325 26.30 7.25 -10.61
C VAL A 325 26.66 8.10 -11.83
N PRO A 326 26.36 9.40 -11.81
CA PRO A 326 26.63 10.27 -12.96
C PRO A 326 28.13 10.39 -13.20
N ALA A 327 28.49 10.55 -14.48
CA ALA A 327 29.85 10.89 -14.87
C ALA A 327 30.21 12.29 -14.35
N THR A 328 31.38 12.40 -13.72
CA THR A 328 31.98 13.68 -13.32
C THR A 328 33.19 14.03 -14.16
N GLY A 329 33.69 13.08 -14.96
CA GLY A 329 34.81 13.26 -15.86
C GLY A 329 34.78 12.27 -17.02
N LEU A 330 35.35 12.67 -18.16
CA LEU A 330 35.51 11.87 -19.36
C LEU A 330 36.91 12.10 -19.94
N ASN A 331 37.67 11.04 -20.14
CA ASN A 331 38.97 11.10 -20.81
C ASN A 331 38.88 10.35 -22.13
N VAL A 332 39.34 10.97 -23.22
CA VAL A 332 39.37 10.37 -24.56
C VAL A 332 40.82 10.22 -25.02
N THR A 333 41.20 9.03 -25.47
CA THR A 333 42.56 8.70 -25.88
C THR A 333 42.55 7.92 -27.19
N PRO A 334 43.39 8.30 -28.18
CA PRO A 334 44.21 9.51 -28.17
C PRO A 334 43.37 10.78 -28.24
N GLN A 335 43.89 11.93 -27.83
CA GLN A 335 43.14 13.18 -27.88
C GLN A 335 42.90 13.67 -29.33
N ASN A 336 43.79 13.31 -30.24
CA ASN A 336 43.69 13.64 -31.65
C ASN A 336 43.97 12.42 -32.51
N LEU A 337 43.24 12.24 -33.62
CA LEU A 337 43.49 11.25 -34.63
C LEU A 337 43.56 11.90 -36.02
N THR A 338 44.56 11.49 -36.77
CA THR A 338 44.69 11.88 -38.17
C THR A 338 44.43 10.66 -39.07
N PHE A 339 43.59 10.82 -40.04
CA PHE A 339 43.18 9.81 -41.01
C PHE A 339 43.62 10.22 -42.41
N VAL A 340 43.80 9.23 -43.27
CA VAL A 340 43.67 9.37 -44.71
C VAL A 340 42.35 8.74 -45.14
N GLU A 341 41.67 9.28 -46.15
CA GLU A 341 40.42 8.70 -46.68
C GLU A 341 40.49 7.17 -46.76
N GLY A 342 39.44 6.51 -46.21
CA GLY A 342 39.33 5.06 -46.19
C GLY A 342 39.96 4.38 -44.97
N GLN A 343 40.83 5.07 -44.19
CA GLN A 343 41.40 4.48 -42.98
C GLN A 343 40.36 4.31 -41.87
N THR A 344 40.53 3.24 -41.08
CA THR A 344 39.78 2.99 -39.87
C THR A 344 40.70 3.11 -38.66
N LYS A 345 40.33 3.96 -37.70
CA LYS A 345 41.05 4.18 -36.43
C LYS A 345 40.06 4.31 -35.27
N SER A 346 40.55 4.14 -34.04
CA SER A 346 39.73 4.11 -32.87
C SER A 346 40.21 5.09 -31.79
N PHE A 347 39.26 5.77 -31.18
CA PHE A 347 39.39 6.39 -29.87
C PHE A 347 38.97 5.40 -28.79
N SER A 348 39.49 5.53 -27.60
CA SER A 348 38.98 4.93 -26.38
C SER A 348 38.53 6.01 -25.42
N ALA A 349 37.58 5.71 -24.58
CA ALA A 349 37.09 6.65 -23.55
C ALA A 349 37.05 5.99 -22.18
N ALA A 350 37.45 6.75 -21.17
CA ALA A 350 37.35 6.35 -19.76
C ALA A 350 36.50 7.37 -18.98
N VAL A 351 35.49 6.90 -18.30
CA VAL A 351 34.57 7.73 -17.50
C VAL A 351 35.02 7.74 -16.05
N THR A 352 34.86 8.88 -15.38
CA THR A 352 35.14 9.03 -13.94
C THR A 352 33.84 9.42 -13.22
N PRO A 353 33.46 8.76 -12.11
CA PRO A 353 34.15 7.59 -11.54
C PRO A 353 33.97 6.33 -12.41
N SER A 354 34.83 5.34 -12.24
CA SER A 354 34.82 4.11 -13.07
C SER A 354 33.55 3.27 -12.95
N ASN A 355 32.77 3.47 -11.88
CA ASN A 355 31.46 2.86 -11.67
C ASN A 355 30.29 3.76 -12.11
N SER A 356 30.57 4.76 -12.96
CA SER A 356 29.49 5.58 -13.54
C SER A 356 28.51 4.73 -14.33
N THR A 357 27.24 5.08 -14.24
CA THR A 357 26.16 4.46 -15.02
C THR A 357 25.92 5.15 -16.35
N ASP A 358 26.58 6.28 -16.58
CA ASP A 358 26.47 7.00 -17.84
C ASP A 358 27.29 6.31 -18.94
N ASN A 359 26.64 6.03 -20.05
CA ASN A 359 27.27 5.45 -21.22
C ASN A 359 28.03 6.52 -22.02
N VAL A 360 29.16 6.11 -22.61
CA VAL A 360 29.86 6.95 -23.57
C VAL A 360 29.10 7.00 -24.90
N VAL A 361 28.76 8.21 -25.32
CA VAL A 361 28.09 8.49 -26.60
C VAL A 361 29.09 9.08 -27.57
N TRP A 362 29.35 8.35 -28.66
CA TRP A 362 30.22 8.75 -29.74
C TRP A 362 29.40 9.46 -30.84
N PRO A 363 29.75 10.70 -31.22
CA PRO A 363 28.93 11.46 -32.16
C PRO A 363 29.10 10.96 -33.61
N ASN A 364 28.10 11.20 -34.43
CA ASN A 364 28.20 11.03 -35.89
C ASN A 364 28.90 12.22 -36.52
N SER A 365 29.51 11.99 -37.69
CA SER A 365 30.15 13.02 -38.50
C SER A 365 29.90 12.74 -39.98
N SER A 366 29.76 13.79 -40.80
CA SER A 366 29.68 13.64 -42.26
C SER A 366 30.97 13.12 -42.88
N TYR A 367 32.11 13.32 -42.22
CA TYR A 367 33.43 12.94 -42.69
C TYR A 367 33.91 11.57 -42.19
N LEU A 368 33.18 10.98 -41.23
CA LEU A 368 33.51 9.70 -40.66
C LEU A 368 32.27 8.80 -40.60
N THR A 369 32.43 7.54 -40.95
CA THR A 369 31.45 6.50 -40.69
C THR A 369 31.78 5.87 -39.35
N SER A 370 30.84 5.92 -38.40
CA SER A 370 30.97 5.27 -37.07
C SER A 370 30.78 3.76 -37.20
N ASN A 371 31.73 3.00 -36.67
CA ASN A 371 31.67 1.53 -36.58
C ASN A 371 31.34 1.09 -35.12
N GLY A 372 30.95 2.04 -34.23
CA GLY A 372 30.68 1.80 -32.84
C GLY A 372 31.92 1.84 -31.95
N GLY A 373 31.69 2.04 -30.62
CA GLY A 373 32.76 1.98 -29.58
C GLY A 373 33.91 2.96 -29.77
N GLY A 374 33.70 4.10 -30.47
CA GLY A 374 34.75 5.08 -30.76
C GLY A 374 35.60 4.75 -32.00
N THR A 375 35.24 3.72 -32.76
CA THR A 375 35.89 3.35 -34.01
C THR A 375 35.25 4.04 -35.20
N TYR A 376 36.06 4.65 -36.05
CA TYR A 376 35.60 5.41 -37.19
C TYR A 376 36.40 5.07 -38.47
N THR A 377 35.72 5.06 -39.61
CA THR A 377 36.31 4.99 -40.92
C THR A 377 36.18 6.34 -41.60
N ALA A 378 37.29 6.90 -42.08
CA ALA A 378 37.28 8.17 -42.83
C ALA A 378 36.59 8.02 -44.18
N ASN A 379 35.59 8.85 -44.42
CA ASN A 379 34.85 8.86 -45.69
C ASN A 379 35.69 9.47 -46.81
N LYS A 380 35.33 9.16 -48.07
CA LYS A 380 35.85 9.87 -49.22
C LYS A 380 35.43 11.34 -49.16
N LEU A 381 36.39 12.26 -49.22
CA LEU A 381 36.12 13.68 -49.27
C LEU A 381 35.66 14.07 -50.68
N GLY A 382 34.60 14.87 -50.81
CA GLY A 382 34.07 15.33 -52.09
C GLY A 382 34.77 16.58 -52.64
N PHE A 383 35.89 16.99 -52.01
CA PHE A 383 36.62 18.22 -52.35
C PHE A 383 38.15 18.03 -52.24
N ASP A 384 38.90 18.94 -52.80
CA ASP A 384 40.33 18.86 -52.86
C ASP A 384 41.05 19.57 -51.70
N ASN A 385 40.60 19.31 -50.48
CA ASN A 385 41.25 19.84 -49.28
C ASN A 385 41.13 18.85 -48.12
N TYR A 386 41.96 18.96 -47.09
CA TYR A 386 41.79 18.24 -45.87
C TYR A 386 40.70 18.90 -45.00
N VAL A 387 40.17 18.15 -44.08
CA VAL A 387 39.20 18.65 -43.11
C VAL A 387 39.67 18.35 -41.68
N GLY A 388 39.59 19.40 -40.82
CA GLY A 388 39.83 19.28 -39.39
C GLY A 388 38.61 19.69 -38.61
N PHE A 389 38.21 18.90 -37.59
CA PHE A 389 37.06 19.15 -36.73
C PHE A 389 37.20 18.44 -35.39
N ASP A 390 36.32 18.77 -34.45
CA ASP A 390 36.23 18.10 -33.17
C ASP A 390 35.02 17.18 -33.13
N LEU A 391 35.17 16.02 -32.51
CA LEU A 391 34.09 15.16 -32.07
C LEU A 391 33.75 15.48 -30.59
N ASP A 392 32.52 15.86 -30.34
CA ASP A 392 32.01 16.08 -28.97
C ASP A 392 31.54 14.75 -28.35
N VAL A 393 32.47 14.02 -27.71
CA VAL A 393 32.20 12.76 -27.04
C VAL A 393 31.55 13.05 -25.71
N LYS A 394 30.46 12.35 -25.34
CA LYS A 394 29.67 12.62 -24.15
C LYS A 394 29.56 11.40 -23.25
N ALA A 395 29.48 11.67 -21.95
CA ALA A 395 29.01 10.70 -20.94
C ALA A 395 28.13 11.47 -19.96
N GLY A 396 26.81 11.19 -19.96
CA GLY A 396 25.83 12.00 -19.22
C GLY A 396 25.92 13.48 -19.59
N SER A 397 26.19 14.33 -18.61
CA SER A 397 26.37 15.78 -18.80
C SER A 397 27.79 16.19 -19.17
N VAL A 398 28.76 15.27 -19.08
CA VAL A 398 30.16 15.57 -19.38
C VAL A 398 30.43 15.45 -20.86
N THR A 399 31.09 16.45 -21.45
CA THR A 399 31.52 16.46 -22.84
C THR A 399 33.02 16.62 -22.93
N LYS A 400 33.68 15.84 -23.80
CA LYS A 400 35.10 15.93 -24.11
C LYS A 400 35.29 16.00 -25.61
N LYS A 401 36.09 16.97 -26.07
CA LYS A 401 36.48 17.11 -27.48
C LYS A 401 37.60 16.16 -27.85
N ALA A 402 37.47 15.52 -29.00
CA ALA A 402 38.49 14.72 -29.64
C ALA A 402 38.76 15.27 -31.03
N GLY A 403 39.97 15.72 -31.27
CA GLY A 403 40.36 16.33 -32.55
C GLY A 403 40.50 15.29 -33.67
N VAL A 404 39.98 15.62 -34.82
CA VAL A 404 40.09 14.79 -36.02
C VAL A 404 40.67 15.61 -37.20
N MET A 405 41.58 14.99 -37.93
CA MET A 405 42.06 15.48 -39.19
C MET A 405 41.87 14.38 -40.24
N VAL A 406 41.29 14.69 -41.40
CA VAL A 406 41.13 13.75 -42.51
C VAL A 406 41.82 14.35 -43.75
N TYR A 407 42.79 13.64 -44.25
CA TYR A 407 43.47 13.98 -45.52
C TYR A 407 42.84 13.21 -46.68
N PRO A 408 42.68 13.84 -47.86
CA PRO A 408 42.36 13.11 -49.07
C PRO A 408 43.50 12.14 -49.43
N MET A 409 43.17 11.08 -50.18
CA MET A 409 44.17 10.11 -50.66
C MET A 409 44.85 10.65 -51.92
N TRP A 410 45.71 11.64 -51.76
CA TRP A 410 46.53 12.20 -52.87
C TRP A 410 47.85 11.51 -52.98
N PHE A 411 48.36 11.49 -54.22
CA PHE A 411 49.69 11.00 -54.57
C PHE A 411 50.54 12.12 -55.11
N ALA A 412 51.81 12.12 -54.74
CA ALA A 412 52.87 12.94 -55.38
C ALA A 412 53.93 12.01 -55.88
N ARG A 413 54.38 12.23 -57.11
CA ARG A 413 55.56 11.59 -57.63
C ARG A 413 56.77 12.47 -57.39
N LEU A 414 57.94 11.88 -57.13
CA LEU A 414 59.20 12.58 -57.12
C LEU A 414 59.81 12.53 -58.53
N ASN A 415 60.00 13.70 -59.12
CA ASN A 415 60.60 13.87 -60.42
C ASN A 415 61.64 15.01 -60.35
N ASP A 416 62.89 14.76 -60.77
CA ASP A 416 63.99 15.72 -60.70
C ASP A 416 64.11 16.51 -59.40
N ASN A 417 64.03 15.81 -58.24
CA ASN A 417 64.04 16.37 -56.90
C ASN A 417 62.87 17.32 -56.57
N LYS A 418 61.76 17.23 -57.32
CA LYS A 418 60.52 17.98 -57.08
C LYS A 418 59.34 17.03 -56.96
N TYR A 419 58.42 17.36 -56.00
CA TYR A 419 57.16 16.62 -55.89
C TYR A 419 56.13 17.18 -56.87
N GLU A 420 55.62 16.33 -57.74
CA GLU A 420 54.54 16.63 -58.67
C GLU A 420 53.28 15.87 -58.26
N PHE A 421 52.13 16.55 -58.21
CA PHE A 421 50.85 15.93 -57.93
C PHE A 421 50.47 14.89 -58.99
N VAL A 422 49.93 13.76 -58.58
CA VAL A 422 49.43 12.69 -59.43
C VAL A 422 47.89 12.68 -59.36
N PRO A 423 47.19 13.37 -60.30
CA PRO A 423 45.74 13.41 -60.32
C PRO A 423 45.14 12.03 -60.57
N ASN A 424 43.94 11.78 -59.95
CA ASN A 424 43.18 10.59 -60.24
C ASN A 424 42.75 10.54 -61.70
N GLY A 425 42.92 9.39 -62.35
CA GLY A 425 42.66 9.21 -63.81
C GLY A 425 43.69 9.78 -64.73
N SER A 426 44.80 10.37 -64.25
CA SER A 426 45.90 10.90 -65.15
C SER A 426 46.65 9.76 -65.85
N THR A 427 47.39 10.11 -66.90
CA THR A 427 48.25 9.17 -67.65
C THR A 427 49.69 9.66 -67.67
N TYR A 428 50.61 8.78 -67.24
CA TYR A 428 52.06 9.04 -67.22
C TYR A 428 52.79 8.19 -68.31
N LYS A 429 53.60 8.83 -69.12
CA LYS A 429 54.49 8.12 -70.03
C LYS A 429 55.78 7.78 -69.30
N LEU A 430 56.16 6.51 -69.29
CA LEU A 430 57.42 6.03 -68.74
C LEU A 430 58.18 5.24 -69.81
N ASP A 431 59.45 5.46 -69.88
CA ASP A 431 60.31 4.62 -70.76
C ASP A 431 60.56 3.27 -70.08
N LYS A 432 60.81 2.26 -70.87
CA LYS A 432 61.11 0.92 -70.36
C LYS A 432 62.24 0.97 -69.33
N ASN A 433 62.10 0.20 -68.22
CA ASN A 433 63.00 0.09 -67.05
C ASN A 433 63.05 1.35 -66.18
N ILE A 434 62.18 2.33 -66.35
CA ILE A 434 62.06 3.49 -65.45
C ILE A 434 61.20 3.13 -64.25
N ARG A 435 61.63 3.66 -63.14
CA ARG A 435 60.89 3.61 -61.88
C ARG A 435 60.22 4.95 -61.58
N MET A 436 58.94 4.96 -61.39
CA MET A 436 58.18 6.09 -60.82
C MET A 436 57.90 5.87 -59.36
N THR A 437 58.38 6.76 -58.50
CA THR A 437 58.17 6.69 -57.04
C THR A 437 57.03 7.62 -56.65
N CYS A 438 56.04 7.08 -55.91
CA CYS A 438 54.88 7.79 -55.50
C CYS A 438 54.73 7.79 -53.93
N TYR A 439 54.40 8.95 -53.42
CA TYR A 439 54.16 9.21 -51.99
C TYR A 439 52.73 9.62 -51.78
N PHE A 440 52.21 9.41 -50.60
CA PHE A 440 50.96 10.01 -50.19
C PHE A 440 51.20 11.43 -49.69
N SER A 441 50.38 12.40 -50.11
CA SER A 441 50.60 13.81 -49.85
C SER A 441 49.40 14.45 -49.11
N LYS A 442 49.66 15.39 -48.20
CA LYS A 442 48.67 16.23 -47.54
C LYS A 442 48.11 17.34 -48.45
N ARG A 443 48.84 17.65 -49.59
CA ARG A 443 48.48 18.71 -50.54
C ARG A 443 48.55 18.20 -51.98
N ASN A 444 47.84 18.89 -52.84
CA ASN A 444 47.84 18.61 -54.26
C ASN A 444 48.57 19.68 -55.09
N PHE A 445 49.20 20.69 -54.48
CA PHE A 445 49.98 21.73 -55.07
C PHE A 445 51.13 22.18 -54.17
N SER A 446 52.21 22.70 -54.79
CA SER A 446 53.41 23.20 -54.07
C SER A 446 53.86 22.22 -52.96
N ILE A 447 53.97 20.94 -53.31
CA ILE A 447 54.28 19.86 -52.39
C ILE A 447 55.74 19.88 -51.98
N THR A 448 56.01 19.79 -50.71
CA THR A 448 57.33 19.68 -50.06
C THR A 448 57.41 18.42 -49.21
N ASP A 449 58.63 18.12 -48.71
CA ASP A 449 58.82 16.98 -47.79
C ASP A 449 57.85 17.03 -46.56
N ASN A 450 57.54 18.23 -46.03
CA ASN A 450 56.61 18.41 -44.90
C ASN A 450 55.19 18.07 -45.28
N ASP A 451 54.86 17.99 -46.54
CA ASP A 451 53.51 17.66 -47.02
C ASP A 451 53.35 16.16 -47.28
N ILE A 452 54.43 15.38 -47.25
CA ILE A 452 54.35 13.93 -47.38
C ILE A 452 53.76 13.34 -46.10
N ILE A 453 52.89 12.36 -46.25
CA ILE A 453 52.19 11.72 -45.11
C ILE A 453 53.14 10.75 -44.39
N ASP A 454 53.34 10.98 -43.09
CA ASP A 454 54.18 10.17 -42.22
C ASP A 454 53.64 8.73 -42.08
N LYS A 455 54.56 7.76 -41.93
CA LYS A 455 54.23 6.34 -41.76
C LYS A 455 53.38 6.06 -40.50
N SER A 456 53.43 6.93 -39.51
CA SER A 456 52.58 6.83 -38.32
C SER A 456 51.11 7.18 -38.61
N ILE A 457 50.86 8.06 -39.58
CA ILE A 457 49.53 8.41 -40.06
C ILE A 457 48.99 7.32 -40.99
N LEU A 458 49.83 6.90 -42.01
CA LEU A 458 49.48 5.87 -42.99
C LEU A 458 50.49 4.71 -42.93
N PRO A 459 50.29 3.71 -42.06
CA PRO A 459 51.12 2.51 -42.07
C PRO A 459 51.03 1.74 -43.38
N LYS A 460 52.12 1.01 -43.73
CA LYS A 460 52.24 0.22 -44.99
C LYS A 460 51.14 -0.85 -45.13
N GLY A 461 50.54 -1.30 -44.00
CA GLY A 461 49.42 -2.24 -43.95
C GLY A 461 48.10 -1.65 -44.41
N ASP A 462 47.91 -0.33 -44.26
CA ASP A 462 46.63 0.33 -44.43
C ASP A 462 46.21 0.55 -45.88
N PHE A 463 47.11 0.39 -46.84
CA PHE A 463 46.81 0.55 -48.25
C PHE A 463 47.23 -0.66 -49.08
N THR A 464 46.61 -0.82 -50.23
CA THR A 464 47.02 -1.75 -51.29
C THR A 464 47.32 -0.99 -52.54
N VAL A 465 48.23 -1.50 -53.32
CA VAL A 465 48.54 -0.99 -54.70
C VAL A 465 48.57 -2.17 -55.66
N THR A 466 47.89 -2.03 -56.77
CA THR A 466 47.79 -3.05 -57.82
C THR A 466 48.00 -2.47 -59.16
N SER A 467 48.49 -3.29 -60.09
CA SER A 467 48.65 -2.99 -61.53
C SER A 467 47.66 -3.86 -62.29
N SER A 468 46.94 -3.28 -63.25
CA SER A 468 46.01 -4.02 -64.11
C SER A 468 46.73 -4.94 -65.08
N ASN A 469 48.02 -4.65 -65.42
CA ASN A 469 48.82 -5.48 -66.25
C ASN A 469 50.30 -5.49 -65.79
N ASN A 470 50.62 -6.53 -64.97
CA ASN A 470 51.98 -6.69 -64.45
C ASN A 470 53.04 -6.99 -65.47
N SER A 471 52.71 -7.39 -66.73
CA SER A 471 53.70 -7.53 -67.82
C SER A 471 54.16 -6.17 -68.37
N VAL A 472 53.31 -5.14 -68.23
CA VAL A 472 53.61 -3.76 -68.64
C VAL A 472 54.26 -2.97 -67.49
N ALA A 473 53.63 -2.99 -66.32
CA ALA A 473 54.17 -2.29 -65.18
C ALA A 473 53.86 -3.07 -63.85
N THR A 474 54.86 -3.23 -63.02
CA THR A 474 54.68 -3.83 -61.66
C THR A 474 54.68 -2.76 -60.57
N VAL A 475 54.08 -3.06 -59.44
CA VAL A 475 53.98 -2.14 -58.29
C VAL A 475 54.52 -2.77 -57.00
N ARG A 476 55.13 -1.94 -56.15
CA ARG A 476 55.67 -2.36 -54.90
C ARG A 476 55.41 -1.31 -53.80
N LYS A 477 54.92 -1.70 -52.63
CA LYS A 477 54.87 -0.81 -51.46
C LYS A 477 56.28 -0.63 -50.91
N GLU A 478 56.66 0.58 -50.60
CA GLU A 478 58.01 0.92 -50.13
C GLU A 478 57.93 1.89 -48.95
N THR A 479 58.99 1.90 -48.12
CA THR A 479 59.20 2.92 -47.07
C THR A 479 60.40 3.74 -47.57
N MET A 480 60.28 5.04 -47.57
CA MET A 480 61.19 6.00 -48.25
C MET A 480 61.55 7.15 -47.32
N GLY A 481 62.38 8.10 -47.75
CA GLY A 481 62.75 9.27 -46.96
C GLY A 481 63.47 8.91 -45.67
N GLY A 482 64.49 8.03 -45.75
CA GLY A 482 65.21 7.60 -44.55
C GLY A 482 64.35 6.73 -43.59
N GLY A 483 63.19 6.24 -44.02
CA GLY A 483 62.30 5.41 -43.21
C GLY A 483 61.10 6.15 -42.61
N GLU A 484 60.82 7.39 -42.98
CA GLU A 484 59.79 8.24 -42.45
C GLU A 484 58.43 8.10 -43.14
N TRP A 485 58.40 7.80 -44.45
CA TRP A 485 57.20 7.82 -45.27
C TRP A 485 56.92 6.47 -45.92
N ASN A 486 55.66 6.09 -46.01
CA ASN A 486 55.21 4.95 -46.78
C ASN A 486 54.63 5.42 -48.12
N GLY A 487 54.96 4.68 -49.18
CA GLY A 487 54.48 4.95 -50.52
C GLY A 487 54.57 3.71 -51.38
N PHE A 488 54.67 3.91 -52.71
CA PHE A 488 54.81 2.81 -53.67
C PHE A 488 55.62 3.22 -54.88
N SER A 489 56.20 2.26 -55.49
CA SER A 489 56.91 2.44 -56.74
C SER A 489 56.24 1.67 -57.89
N VAL A 490 56.24 2.26 -59.05
CA VAL A 490 55.83 1.65 -60.33
C VAL A 490 57.06 1.41 -61.18
N PHE A 491 57.24 0.17 -61.57
CA PHE A 491 58.38 -0.24 -62.42
C PHE A 491 57.87 -0.54 -63.82
N ALA A 492 58.28 0.23 -64.81
CA ALA A 492 57.97 0.05 -66.22
C ALA A 492 58.79 -1.12 -66.84
N SER A 493 58.08 -2.14 -67.35
CA SER A 493 58.70 -3.39 -67.79
C SER A 493 58.66 -3.55 -69.34
N ASN A 494 57.49 -3.52 -69.94
CA ASN A 494 57.29 -3.67 -71.37
C ASN A 494 56.34 -2.62 -71.93
N ALA A 495 56.49 -2.29 -73.21
CA ALA A 495 55.61 -1.31 -73.88
C ALA A 495 54.15 -1.73 -73.80
N GLY A 496 53.28 -0.78 -73.48
CA GLY A 496 51.85 -0.99 -73.26
C GLY A 496 51.25 -0.05 -72.23
N ARG A 497 49.99 -0.26 -71.85
CA ARG A 497 49.27 0.53 -70.84
C ARG A 497 48.89 -0.34 -69.64
N SER A 498 49.06 0.21 -68.50
CA SER A 498 48.58 -0.41 -67.23
C SER A 498 47.97 0.65 -66.33
N THR A 499 46.85 0.32 -65.68
CA THR A 499 46.22 1.16 -64.68
C THR A 499 46.73 0.75 -63.29
N ILE A 500 47.29 1.72 -62.58
CA ILE A 500 47.76 1.56 -61.22
C ILE A 500 46.64 2.00 -60.28
N THR A 501 46.15 1.09 -59.44
CA THR A 501 45.09 1.37 -58.50
C THR A 501 45.60 1.25 -57.04
N VAL A 502 45.40 2.31 -56.27
CA VAL A 502 45.69 2.35 -54.83
C VAL A 502 44.39 2.37 -54.06
N LYS A 503 44.29 1.55 -53.00
CA LYS A 503 43.08 1.41 -52.22
C LYS A 503 43.39 1.47 -50.73
N ILE A 504 42.61 2.26 -49.99
CA ILE A 504 42.58 2.31 -48.53
C ILE A 504 41.13 2.02 -48.12
N GLY A 505 40.90 0.92 -47.40
CA GLY A 505 39.52 0.49 -47.06
C GLY A 505 38.64 0.40 -48.32
N SER A 506 37.55 1.15 -48.37
CA SER A 506 36.63 1.23 -49.51
C SER A 506 37.01 2.32 -50.55
N VAL A 507 37.93 3.22 -50.20
CA VAL A 507 38.32 4.33 -51.09
C VAL A 507 39.42 3.88 -52.05
N SER A 508 39.28 4.18 -53.34
CA SER A 508 40.28 3.89 -54.35
C SER A 508 40.53 5.09 -55.26
N ARG A 509 41.79 5.26 -55.72
CA ARG A 509 42.20 6.20 -56.74
C ARG A 509 43.15 5.47 -57.69
N SER A 510 43.15 5.86 -58.97
CA SER A 510 43.95 5.21 -59.99
C SER A 510 44.54 6.22 -60.97
N PHE A 511 45.62 5.84 -61.64
CA PHE A 511 46.21 6.54 -62.75
C PHE A 511 46.79 5.52 -63.75
N ASP A 512 46.94 5.92 -64.95
CA ASP A 512 47.48 5.08 -65.99
C ASP A 512 48.99 5.31 -66.24
N VAL A 513 49.66 4.25 -66.54
CA VAL A 513 51.06 4.29 -67.02
C VAL A 513 51.10 3.75 -68.42
N LEU A 514 51.60 4.56 -69.35
CA LEU A 514 51.88 4.19 -70.71
C LEU A 514 53.39 3.97 -70.84
N VAL A 515 53.81 2.73 -70.95
CA VAL A 515 55.24 2.39 -71.15
C VAL A 515 55.58 2.45 -72.61
N THR A 516 56.57 3.23 -72.92
CA THR A 516 57.13 3.39 -74.32
C THR A 516 58.40 2.53 -74.49
N LYS A 517 58.80 2.29 -75.78
CA LYS A 517 59.94 1.40 -76.08
C LYS A 517 61.23 2.00 -75.57
#